data_326c91873a52b11b1e9236b6889493a5
#
_entry.id   326c91873a52b11b1e9236b6889493a5
#
_cell.length_a   1.000
_cell.length_b   1.000
_cell.length_c   1.000
_cell.angle_alpha   90.00
_cell.angle_beta   90.00
_cell.angle_gamma   90.00
#
_symmetry.space_group_name_H-M   'P 1'
#
loop_
_entity.id
_entity.type
_entity.pdbx_description
1 polymer ?
#
loop_
_entity_poly.entity_id
_entity_poly.type
_entity_poly.pdbx_seq_one_letter_code
_entity_poly.pdbx_strand_id
1 'polypeptide(L)'
;MNLFGGELPCEVKINDKTYPFSTDFYDWMRFETLMLDEDVPAGMKSDIAVKMLFGEIPPADVSRFLLWFWRCGAEKRSKNAEKRSASPFKRSKHNKNVYSFEYDEPLIFAAFYQQYGIDLTVTRMHWWKFKALFDALTEETKFVKVMGYRSMDLKDSKMPADRLKHYRNLQEIYKLDRKSTRLNSSH
;
A
#
# COMPACT_ATOMS: atom_id res chain seq x y z
N MET A 1 -5.57 11.42 9.71
CA MET A 1 -5.93 11.83 8.34
C MET A 1 -7.16 12.72 8.41
N ASN A 2 -7.11 13.93 7.87
CA ASN A 2 -8.26 14.83 7.79
C ASN A 2 -8.53 15.10 6.29
N LEU A 3 -9.61 14.53 5.75
CA LEU A 3 -9.98 14.69 4.33
C LEU A 3 -10.93 15.86 4.07
N PHE A 4 -11.56 16.41 5.13
CA PHE A 4 -12.63 17.40 5.03
C PHE A 4 -12.29 18.75 5.64
N GLY A 5 -11.23 18.86 6.43
CA GLY A 5 -10.93 20.03 7.28
C GLY A 5 -9.87 20.97 6.72
N GLY A 6 -9.48 20.86 5.46
CA GLY A 6 -8.47 21.75 4.88
C GLY A 6 -7.90 21.21 3.57
N GLU A 7 -6.96 21.95 2.99
CA GLU A 7 -6.21 21.49 1.82
C GLU A 7 -5.32 20.31 2.19
N LEU A 8 -5.34 19.29 1.34
CA LEU A 8 -4.44 18.14 1.50
C LEU A 8 -3.00 18.59 1.20
N PRO A 9 -1.99 18.10 1.95
CA PRO A 9 -0.61 18.52 1.75
C PRO A 9 -0.12 18.15 0.34
N CYS A 10 0.38 19.15 -0.37
CA CYS A 10 0.97 19.01 -1.72
C CYS A 10 2.39 19.58 -1.81
N GLU A 11 2.90 20.13 -0.72
CA GLU A 11 4.22 20.75 -0.62
C GLU A 11 4.81 20.55 0.78
N VAL A 12 6.13 20.66 0.89
CA VAL A 12 6.85 20.67 2.17
C VAL A 12 7.69 21.92 2.28
N LYS A 13 7.64 22.58 3.44
CA LYS A 13 8.45 23.78 3.74
C LYS A 13 9.76 23.37 4.42
N ILE A 14 10.89 23.79 3.86
CA ILE A 14 12.24 23.54 4.35
C ILE A 14 13.03 24.85 4.27
N ASN A 15 13.54 25.35 5.40
CA ASN A 15 14.33 26.59 5.45
C ASN A 15 13.66 27.76 4.70
N ASP A 16 12.38 28.01 5.00
CA ASP A 16 11.54 29.06 4.40
C ASP A 16 11.29 28.95 2.87
N LYS A 17 11.81 27.93 2.22
CA LYS A 17 11.47 27.59 0.83
C LYS A 17 10.46 26.41 0.81
N THR A 18 9.53 26.50 -0.12
CA THR A 18 8.50 25.49 -0.33
C THR A 18 8.87 24.61 -1.51
N TYR A 19 8.80 23.29 -1.32
CA TYR A 19 9.10 22.28 -2.33
C TYR A 19 7.83 21.48 -2.62
N PRO A 20 7.25 21.60 -3.82
CA PRO A 20 6.15 20.76 -4.25
C PRO A 20 6.62 19.33 -4.50
N PHE A 21 5.74 18.37 -4.23
CA PHE A 21 6.00 16.97 -4.48
C PHE A 21 4.78 16.28 -5.10
N SER A 22 4.97 15.14 -5.76
CA SER A 22 3.87 14.37 -6.30
C SER A 22 2.97 13.85 -5.18
N THR A 23 1.68 14.11 -5.30
CA THR A 23 0.65 13.58 -4.40
C THR A 23 -0.19 12.50 -5.07
N ASP A 24 0.09 12.20 -6.34
CA ASP A 24 -0.64 11.21 -7.12
C ASP A 24 -0.48 9.80 -6.53
N PHE A 25 -1.59 9.08 -6.40
CA PHE A 25 -1.61 7.75 -5.78
C PHE A 25 -0.67 6.76 -6.48
N TYR A 26 -0.50 6.86 -7.80
CA TYR A 26 0.36 5.97 -8.56
C TYR A 26 1.84 6.09 -8.15
N ASP A 27 2.33 7.31 -7.95
CA ASP A 27 3.70 7.53 -7.49
C ASP A 27 3.91 7.00 -6.06
N TRP A 28 2.89 7.09 -5.21
CA TRP A 28 2.95 6.58 -3.84
C TRP A 28 2.79 5.05 -3.74
N MET A 29 2.08 4.43 -4.69
CA MET A 29 2.13 2.97 -4.86
C MET A 29 3.54 2.51 -5.23
N ARG A 30 4.22 3.20 -6.17
CA ARG A 30 5.62 2.94 -6.53
C ARG A 30 6.56 3.17 -5.35
N PHE A 31 6.32 4.22 -4.56
CA PHE A 31 7.07 4.47 -3.33
C PHE A 31 6.93 3.30 -2.34
N GLU A 32 5.72 2.79 -2.11
CA GLU A 32 5.51 1.63 -1.24
C GLU A 32 6.24 0.39 -1.78
N THR A 33 6.14 0.12 -3.07
CA THR A 33 6.86 -0.98 -3.73
C THR A 33 8.37 -0.85 -3.52
N LEU A 34 8.94 0.34 -3.74
CA LEU A 34 10.36 0.61 -3.50
C LEU A 34 10.77 0.37 -2.03
N MET A 35 9.95 0.82 -1.07
CA MET A 35 10.25 0.63 0.36
C MET A 35 10.25 -0.85 0.75
N LEU A 36 9.43 -1.68 0.10
CA LEU A 36 9.31 -3.11 0.36
C LEU A 36 10.30 -3.97 -0.45
N ASP A 37 10.96 -3.40 -1.46
CA ASP A 37 11.95 -4.12 -2.27
C ASP A 37 13.21 -4.41 -1.44
N GLU A 38 13.50 -5.68 -1.20
CA GLU A 38 14.65 -6.13 -0.40
C GLU A 38 15.97 -6.09 -1.20
N ASP A 39 15.91 -6.01 -2.53
CA ASP A 39 17.10 -5.97 -3.39
C ASP A 39 17.68 -4.55 -3.54
N VAL A 40 16.92 -3.52 -3.20
CA VAL A 40 17.39 -2.14 -3.19
C VAL A 40 17.99 -1.80 -1.82
N PRO A 41 19.28 -1.43 -1.74
CA PRO A 41 19.92 -1.03 -0.49
C PRO A 41 19.18 0.13 0.18
N ALA A 42 19.06 0.09 1.51
CA ALA A 42 18.31 1.08 2.28
C ALA A 42 18.75 2.53 2.03
N GLY A 43 20.07 2.76 1.87
CA GLY A 43 20.62 4.08 1.56
C GLY A 43 20.18 4.61 0.21
N MET A 44 20.00 3.75 -0.79
CA MET A 44 19.56 4.15 -2.13
C MET A 44 18.06 4.42 -2.21
N LYS A 45 17.24 3.79 -1.34
CA LYS A 45 15.78 3.98 -1.38
C LYS A 45 15.37 5.43 -1.18
N SER A 46 16.04 6.12 -0.27
CA SER A 46 15.77 7.55 0.00
C SER A 46 16.03 8.41 -1.23
N ASP A 47 17.18 8.22 -1.88
CA ASP A 47 17.56 9.00 -3.06
C ASP A 47 16.64 8.74 -4.25
N ILE A 48 16.27 7.47 -4.47
CA ILE A 48 15.32 7.10 -5.53
C ILE A 48 13.95 7.71 -5.23
N ALA A 49 13.48 7.63 -3.99
CA ALA A 49 12.18 8.18 -3.58
C ALA A 49 12.12 9.70 -3.77
N VAL A 50 13.18 10.42 -3.38
CA VAL A 50 13.25 11.87 -3.55
C VAL A 50 13.21 12.24 -5.04
N LYS A 51 14.03 11.59 -5.88
CA LYS A 51 14.03 11.83 -7.34
C LYS A 51 12.67 11.50 -7.99
N MET A 52 11.98 10.52 -7.49
CA MET A 52 10.67 10.11 -8.01
C MET A 52 9.56 11.09 -7.64
N LEU A 53 9.60 11.63 -6.42
CA LEU A 53 8.49 12.40 -5.86
C LEU A 53 8.66 13.91 -5.95
N PHE A 54 9.89 14.41 -6.07
CA PHE A 54 10.16 15.84 -6.13
C PHE A 54 10.68 16.26 -7.51
N GLY A 55 10.12 17.34 -8.06
CA GLY A 55 10.65 17.95 -9.28
C GLY A 55 11.97 18.67 -9.05
N GLU A 56 12.11 19.34 -7.90
CA GLU A 56 13.34 19.95 -7.40
C GLU A 56 13.78 19.22 -6.12
N ILE A 57 15.02 18.74 -6.08
CA ILE A 57 15.54 17.99 -4.94
C ILE A 57 15.70 18.92 -3.73
N PRO A 58 15.02 18.66 -2.60
CA PRO A 58 15.18 19.44 -1.39
C PRO A 58 16.61 19.35 -0.84
N PRO A 59 17.15 20.43 -0.23
CA PRO A 59 18.52 20.47 0.28
C PRO A 59 18.71 19.75 1.63
N ALA A 60 17.65 19.13 2.17
CA ALA A 60 17.64 18.47 3.46
C ALA A 60 17.01 17.08 3.38
N ASP A 61 17.27 16.25 4.39
CA ASP A 61 16.66 14.93 4.51
C ASP A 61 15.14 15.04 4.75
N VAL A 62 14.37 14.59 3.78
CA VAL A 62 12.90 14.57 3.81
C VAL A 62 12.31 13.20 4.17
N SER A 63 13.13 12.22 4.51
CA SER A 63 12.68 10.84 4.77
C SER A 63 11.57 10.77 5.83
N ARG A 64 11.66 11.56 6.89
CA ARG A 64 10.62 11.61 7.94
C ARG A 64 9.30 12.16 7.41
N PHE A 65 9.36 13.18 6.54
CA PHE A 65 8.20 13.75 5.89
C PHE A 65 7.57 12.74 4.93
N LEU A 66 8.36 12.07 4.08
CA LEU A 66 7.86 11.05 3.15
C LEU A 66 7.15 9.92 3.90
N LEU A 67 7.71 9.42 4.99
CA LEU A 67 7.08 8.40 5.81
C LEU A 67 5.80 8.89 6.50
N TRP A 68 5.75 10.13 6.94
CA TRP A 68 4.55 10.76 7.51
C TRP A 68 3.46 10.88 6.45
N PHE A 69 3.79 11.39 5.25
CA PHE A 69 2.83 11.53 4.17
C PHE A 69 2.31 10.16 3.69
N TRP A 70 3.19 9.19 3.48
CA TRP A 70 2.82 7.82 3.11
C TRP A 70 1.82 7.20 4.09
N ARG A 71 1.99 7.49 5.39
CA ARG A 71 1.07 7.04 6.45
C ARG A 71 -0.17 7.93 6.60
N CYS A 72 -0.46 8.77 5.63
CA CYS A 72 -1.60 9.68 5.63
C CYS A 72 -1.65 10.61 6.87
N GLY A 73 -0.50 11.17 7.26
CA GLY A 73 -0.39 12.07 8.40
C GLY A 73 -0.50 11.39 9.77
N ALA A 74 -0.51 10.06 9.83
CA ALA A 74 -0.52 9.36 11.09
C ALA A 74 0.87 9.42 11.74
N GLU A 75 0.97 10.03 12.91
CA GLU A 75 2.13 9.87 13.79
C GLU A 75 2.26 8.41 14.22
N LYS A 76 3.47 7.98 14.64
CA LYS A 76 3.66 6.62 15.18
C LYS A 76 2.61 6.37 16.26
N ARG A 77 1.61 5.55 15.95
CA ARG A 77 0.56 5.19 16.92
C ARG A 77 1.21 4.55 18.15
N SER A 78 0.87 5.05 19.32
CA SER A 78 1.16 4.37 20.56
C SER A 78 0.51 2.97 20.53
N LYS A 79 1.14 1.97 21.12
CA LYS A 79 0.68 0.54 21.11
C LYS A 79 -0.79 0.35 21.54
N ASN A 80 -1.38 1.33 22.22
CA ASN A 80 -2.79 1.30 22.65
C ASN A 80 -3.80 1.73 21.58
N ALA A 81 -3.38 2.40 20.51
CA ALA A 81 -4.27 2.84 19.42
C ALA A 81 -4.49 1.76 18.35
N GLU A 82 -3.64 0.71 18.30
CA GLU A 82 -3.79 -0.42 17.35
C GLU A 82 -5.05 -1.25 17.59
N LYS A 83 -5.62 -1.22 18.80
CA LYS A 83 -6.85 -1.98 19.14
C LYS A 83 -8.14 -1.36 18.58
N ARG A 84 -8.14 -0.10 18.12
CA ARG A 84 -9.35 0.62 17.67
C ARG A 84 -9.47 0.80 16.15
N SER A 85 -8.43 0.50 15.39
CA SER A 85 -8.49 0.57 13.92
C SER A 85 -8.85 -0.82 13.37
N ALA A 86 -10.14 -1.05 13.18
CA ALA A 86 -10.66 -2.22 12.50
C ALA A 86 -10.50 -2.05 10.97
N SER A 87 -9.27 -1.81 10.49
CA SER A 87 -8.97 -2.08 9.08
C SER A 87 -9.03 -3.60 8.89
N PRO A 88 -9.79 -4.12 7.92
CA PRO A 88 -9.77 -5.55 7.60
C PRO A 88 -8.37 -6.04 7.23
N PHE A 89 -7.45 -5.13 6.96
CA PHE A 89 -6.05 -5.36 6.60
C PHE A 89 -5.10 -5.39 7.80
N LYS A 90 -5.49 -6.01 8.93
CA LYS A 90 -4.53 -6.25 10.01
C LYS A 90 -3.40 -7.10 9.47
N ARG A 91 -2.21 -6.51 9.36
CA ARG A 91 -0.98 -7.26 9.11
C ARG A 91 -0.89 -8.35 10.18
N SER A 92 -1.08 -9.61 9.77
CA SER A 92 -0.80 -10.75 10.64
C SER A 92 0.66 -10.65 11.11
N LYS A 93 0.93 -10.95 12.38
CA LYS A 93 2.29 -10.98 12.93
C LYS A 93 3.24 -11.90 12.14
N HIS A 94 2.70 -12.82 11.35
CA HIS A 94 3.45 -13.83 10.59
C HIS A 94 3.55 -13.55 9.09
N ASN A 95 2.75 -12.64 8.52
CA ASN A 95 2.76 -12.41 7.08
C ASN A 95 2.96 -10.92 6.79
N LYS A 96 4.18 -10.52 6.50
CA LYS A 96 4.58 -9.12 6.30
C LYS A 96 3.84 -8.44 5.13
N ASN A 97 3.40 -9.19 4.11
CA ASN A 97 2.74 -8.63 2.93
C ASN A 97 1.57 -9.51 2.50
N VAL A 98 0.35 -9.04 2.72
CA VAL A 98 -0.89 -9.70 2.26
C VAL A 98 -1.30 -9.25 0.86
N TYR A 99 -0.70 -8.18 0.35
CA TYR A 99 -0.88 -7.65 -1.01
C TYR A 99 0.43 -7.08 -1.55
N SER A 100 0.47 -6.88 -2.86
CA SER A 100 1.48 -6.14 -3.59
C SER A 100 0.79 -5.24 -4.60
N PHE A 101 1.12 -3.95 -4.65
CA PHE A 101 0.55 -3.05 -5.66
C PHE A 101 0.89 -3.48 -7.09
N GLU A 102 2.07 -4.03 -7.30
CA GLU A 102 2.53 -4.51 -8.59
C GLU A 102 1.84 -5.82 -9.00
N TYR A 103 1.85 -6.82 -8.10
CA TYR A 103 1.29 -8.15 -8.40
C TYR A 103 -0.24 -8.17 -8.46
N ASP A 104 -0.88 -7.39 -7.59
CA ASP A 104 -2.33 -7.35 -7.44
C ASP A 104 -2.99 -6.20 -8.21
N GLU A 105 -2.25 -5.47 -9.06
CA GLU A 105 -2.77 -4.35 -9.83
C GLU A 105 -4.13 -4.65 -10.51
N PRO A 106 -4.32 -5.78 -11.23
CA PRO A 106 -5.61 -6.10 -11.85
C PRO A 106 -6.74 -6.32 -10.83
N LEU A 107 -6.43 -6.88 -9.67
CA LEU A 107 -7.41 -7.11 -8.61
C LEU A 107 -7.81 -5.81 -7.92
N ILE A 108 -6.85 -4.91 -7.71
CA ILE A 108 -7.07 -3.58 -7.13
C ILE A 108 -7.91 -2.74 -8.09
N PHE A 109 -7.54 -2.71 -9.37
CA PHE A 109 -8.31 -2.04 -10.41
C PHE A 109 -9.76 -2.53 -10.42
N ALA A 110 -9.97 -3.85 -10.51
CA ALA A 110 -11.31 -4.44 -10.53
C ALA A 110 -12.11 -4.12 -9.27
N ALA A 111 -11.47 -4.10 -8.09
CA ALA A 111 -12.13 -3.76 -6.83
C ALA A 111 -12.59 -2.30 -6.79
N PHE A 112 -11.76 -1.35 -7.25
CA PHE A 112 -12.13 0.06 -7.33
C PHE A 112 -13.24 0.29 -8.35
N TYR A 113 -13.14 -0.35 -9.51
CA TYR A 113 -14.17 -0.24 -10.53
C TYR A 113 -15.51 -0.83 -10.05
N GLN A 114 -15.48 -2.03 -9.44
CA GLN A 114 -16.66 -2.71 -8.93
C GLN A 114 -17.35 -1.94 -7.80
N GLN A 115 -16.58 -1.44 -6.82
CA GLN A 115 -17.16 -0.86 -5.61
C GLN A 115 -17.47 0.62 -5.75
N TYR A 116 -16.66 1.36 -6.51
CA TYR A 116 -16.74 2.83 -6.58
C TYR A 116 -17.02 3.36 -7.98
N GLY A 117 -16.99 2.53 -9.01
CA GLY A 117 -17.07 2.98 -10.40
C GLY A 117 -15.85 3.80 -10.86
N ILE A 118 -14.73 3.71 -10.14
CA ILE A 118 -13.53 4.48 -10.42
C ILE A 118 -12.59 3.67 -11.32
N ASP A 119 -12.32 4.23 -12.51
CA ASP A 119 -11.28 3.73 -13.40
C ASP A 119 -9.92 4.33 -13.01
N LEU A 120 -9.09 3.52 -12.36
CA LEU A 120 -7.75 3.93 -11.89
C LEU A 120 -6.76 4.20 -13.03
N THR A 121 -7.04 3.73 -14.27
CA THR A 121 -6.13 3.95 -15.41
C THR A 121 -6.17 5.39 -15.91
N VAL A 122 -7.30 6.06 -15.73
CA VAL A 122 -7.51 7.45 -16.18
C VAL A 122 -7.76 8.43 -15.06
N THR A 123 -8.08 7.96 -13.86
CA THR A 123 -8.37 8.82 -12.70
C THR A 123 -7.07 9.20 -11.99
N ARG A 124 -6.88 10.50 -11.78
CA ARG A 124 -5.84 11.03 -10.92
C ARG A 124 -6.42 11.41 -9.57
N MET A 125 -5.77 10.99 -8.50
CA MET A 125 -6.21 11.37 -7.16
C MET A 125 -5.06 11.46 -6.17
N HIS A 126 -5.25 12.27 -5.16
CA HIS A 126 -4.31 12.40 -4.06
C HIS A 126 -4.17 11.08 -3.29
N TRP A 127 -2.94 10.70 -2.91
CA TRP A 127 -2.63 9.46 -2.18
C TRP A 127 -3.54 9.20 -0.97
N TRP A 128 -3.82 10.24 -0.17
CA TRP A 128 -4.67 10.08 1.01
C TRP A 128 -6.11 9.73 0.67
N LYS A 129 -6.65 10.24 -0.44
CA LYS A 129 -7.98 9.86 -0.93
C LYS A 129 -7.98 8.42 -1.42
N PHE A 130 -6.99 8.05 -2.24
CA PHE A 130 -6.82 6.66 -2.69
C PHE A 130 -6.72 5.71 -1.50
N LYS A 131 -5.86 6.03 -0.52
CA LYS A 131 -5.65 5.18 0.65
C LYS A 131 -6.92 5.01 1.50
N ALA A 132 -7.74 6.06 1.63
CA ALA A 132 -9.02 5.97 2.31
C ALA A 132 -10.00 5.02 1.60
N LEU A 133 -10.10 5.12 0.26
CA LEU A 133 -10.94 4.23 -0.54
C LEU A 133 -10.39 2.79 -0.52
N PHE A 134 -9.08 2.63 -0.64
CA PHE A 134 -8.42 1.33 -0.58
C PHE A 134 -8.67 0.61 0.75
N ASP A 135 -8.54 1.32 1.88
CA ASP A 135 -8.77 0.76 3.21
C ASP A 135 -10.27 0.47 3.50
N ALA A 136 -11.18 1.06 2.71
CA ALA A 136 -12.62 0.87 2.81
C ALA A 136 -13.18 -0.17 1.81
N LEU A 137 -12.31 -0.86 1.04
CA LEU A 137 -12.74 -1.97 0.18
C LEU A 137 -13.35 -3.08 1.03
N THR A 138 -14.47 -3.63 0.55
CA THR A 138 -15.24 -4.65 1.27
C THR A 138 -14.93 -6.07 0.80
N GLU A 139 -15.34 -7.06 1.59
CA GLU A 139 -15.22 -8.49 1.29
C GLU A 139 -16.01 -8.93 0.04
N GLU A 140 -16.86 -8.07 -0.51
CA GLU A 140 -17.53 -8.31 -1.78
C GLU A 140 -16.54 -8.36 -2.96
N THR A 141 -15.43 -7.63 -2.84
CA THR A 141 -14.40 -7.61 -3.87
C THR A 141 -13.49 -8.85 -3.84
N LYS A 142 -13.07 -9.33 -5.02
CA LYS A 142 -12.12 -10.44 -5.13
C LYS A 142 -10.78 -10.11 -4.46
N PHE A 143 -10.33 -8.87 -4.55
CA PHE A 143 -9.09 -8.41 -3.94
C PHE A 143 -9.07 -8.64 -2.42
N VAL A 144 -10.12 -8.21 -1.71
CA VAL A 144 -10.22 -8.39 -0.25
C VAL A 144 -10.31 -9.87 0.13
N LYS A 145 -11.05 -10.69 -0.63
CA LYS A 145 -11.08 -12.16 -0.44
C LYS A 145 -9.69 -12.78 -0.55
N VAL A 146 -8.93 -12.40 -1.58
CA VAL A 146 -7.56 -12.90 -1.80
C VAL A 146 -6.63 -12.52 -0.64
N MET A 147 -6.70 -11.27 -0.17
CA MET A 147 -5.94 -10.85 1.02
C MET A 147 -6.34 -11.66 2.26
N GLY A 148 -7.64 -11.93 2.43
CA GLY A 148 -8.15 -12.79 3.49
C GLY A 148 -7.51 -14.19 3.44
N TYR A 149 -7.45 -14.81 2.26
CA TYR A 149 -6.81 -16.12 2.11
C TYR A 149 -5.32 -16.08 2.46
N ARG A 150 -4.58 -15.09 2.00
CA ARG A 150 -3.15 -14.92 2.30
C ARG A 150 -2.86 -14.66 3.77
N SER A 151 -3.75 -13.96 4.47
CA SER A 151 -3.59 -13.61 5.88
C SER A 151 -3.98 -14.72 6.85
N MET A 152 -4.70 -15.74 6.38
CA MET A 152 -5.28 -16.78 7.23
C MET A 152 -4.18 -17.68 7.82
N ASP A 153 -4.18 -17.83 9.15
CA ASP A 153 -3.31 -18.79 9.83
C ASP A 153 -3.99 -20.17 9.82
N LEU A 154 -3.39 -21.08 9.03
CA LEU A 154 -3.90 -22.45 8.88
C LEU A 154 -3.24 -23.46 9.83
N LYS A 155 -2.24 -23.03 10.64
CA LYS A 155 -1.52 -23.95 11.53
C LYS A 155 -2.31 -24.27 12.80
N ASP A 156 -2.94 -23.24 13.37
CA ASP A 156 -3.71 -23.34 14.62
C ASP A 156 -5.23 -23.46 14.36
N SER A 157 -5.62 -23.75 13.12
CA SER A 157 -7.00 -23.76 12.71
C SER A 157 -7.70 -25.07 13.16
N LYS A 158 -8.79 -24.93 13.93
CA LYS A 158 -9.70 -26.03 14.30
C LYS A 158 -10.69 -26.40 13.17
N MET A 159 -10.36 -26.09 11.92
CA MET A 159 -11.21 -26.36 10.77
C MET A 159 -11.22 -27.85 10.40
N PRO A 160 -12.34 -28.36 9.84
CA PRO A 160 -12.38 -29.68 9.21
C PRO A 160 -11.31 -29.85 8.15
N ALA A 161 -10.79 -31.07 8.00
CA ALA A 161 -9.66 -31.37 7.10
C ALA A 161 -9.89 -30.91 5.64
N ASP A 162 -11.12 -31.07 5.13
CA ASP A 162 -11.50 -30.67 3.77
C ASP A 162 -11.42 -29.15 3.58
N ARG A 163 -11.92 -28.38 4.56
CA ARG A 163 -11.80 -26.91 4.55
C ARG A 163 -10.36 -26.46 4.64
N LEU A 164 -9.56 -27.10 5.48
CA LEU A 164 -8.16 -26.80 5.64
C LEU A 164 -7.40 -27.04 4.32
N LYS A 165 -7.69 -28.16 3.62
CA LYS A 165 -7.13 -28.46 2.29
C LYS A 165 -7.54 -27.42 1.26
N HIS A 166 -8.81 -27.01 1.26
CA HIS A 166 -9.32 -25.96 0.36
C HIS A 166 -8.58 -24.63 0.56
N TYR A 167 -8.46 -24.13 1.79
CA TYR A 167 -7.77 -22.86 2.05
C TYR A 167 -6.26 -22.92 1.79
N ARG A 168 -5.61 -24.05 2.02
CA ARG A 168 -4.20 -24.26 1.62
C ARG A 168 -4.02 -24.14 0.10
N ASN A 169 -4.94 -24.72 -0.66
CA ASN A 169 -4.94 -24.61 -2.11
C ASN A 169 -5.13 -23.14 -2.57
N LEU A 170 -6.06 -22.40 -1.95
CA LEU A 170 -6.25 -20.98 -2.24
C LEU A 170 -5.02 -20.15 -1.88
N GLN A 171 -4.34 -20.42 -0.78
CA GLN A 171 -3.08 -19.75 -0.42
C GLN A 171 -1.99 -20.01 -1.45
N GLU A 172 -1.89 -21.21 -1.98
CA GLU A 172 -0.89 -21.54 -3.02
C GLU A 172 -1.24 -20.86 -4.35
N ILE A 173 -2.51 -20.91 -4.79
CA ILE A 173 -2.97 -20.24 -6.02
C ILE A 173 -2.71 -18.72 -5.99
N TYR A 174 -2.96 -18.08 -4.84
CA TYR A 174 -2.84 -16.62 -4.70
C TYR A 174 -1.54 -16.16 -4.03
N LYS A 175 -0.56 -17.02 -3.92
CA LYS A 175 0.74 -16.69 -3.34
C LYS A 175 1.39 -15.53 -4.07
N LEU A 176 1.96 -14.58 -3.31
CA LEU A 176 2.78 -13.51 -3.89
C LEU A 176 4.13 -14.11 -4.30
N ASP A 177 4.33 -14.36 -5.58
CA ASP A 177 5.60 -14.82 -6.12
C ASP A 177 6.44 -13.62 -6.59
N ARG A 178 7.34 -13.17 -5.72
CA ARG A 178 8.21 -12.03 -5.97
C ARG A 178 9.24 -12.24 -7.10
N LYS A 179 9.45 -13.48 -7.53
CA LYS A 179 10.46 -13.79 -8.55
C LYS A 179 9.94 -13.72 -9.98
N SER A 180 8.63 -13.92 -10.20
CA SER A 180 8.07 -13.97 -11.56
C SER A 180 7.84 -12.60 -12.19
N THR A 181 7.69 -11.53 -11.40
CA THR A 181 7.38 -10.18 -11.90
C THR A 181 8.54 -9.56 -12.69
N ARG A 182 9.80 -9.95 -12.40
CA ARG A 182 10.97 -9.39 -13.09
C ARG A 182 11.16 -9.86 -14.52
N LEU A 183 10.54 -10.98 -14.93
CA LEU A 183 10.68 -11.52 -16.30
C LEU A 183 9.73 -10.84 -17.31
N ASN A 184 8.67 -10.18 -16.85
CA ASN A 184 7.68 -9.54 -17.73
C ASN A 184 7.89 -8.03 -17.97
N SER A 185 8.86 -7.40 -17.30
CA SER A 185 9.16 -5.96 -17.44
C SER A 185 10.21 -5.65 -18.51
N SER A 186 10.60 -6.64 -19.34
CA SER A 186 11.65 -6.52 -20.38
C SER A 186 11.10 -6.61 -21.81
N HIS A 187 9.90 -6.02 -22.04
CA HIS A 187 9.38 -5.85 -23.40
C HIS A 187 8.87 -4.44 -23.59
#